data_54e152508a2e5fb9f6b50182ee4c3a6b
#
_entry.id   54e152508a2e5fb9f6b50182ee4c3a6b
#
_cell.length_a   1.000
_cell.length_b   1.000
_cell.length_c   1.000
_cell.angle_alpha   90.00
_cell.angle_beta   90.00
_cell.angle_gamma   90.00
#
_symmetry.space_group_name_H-M   'P 1'
#
loop_
_entity.id
_entity.type
_entity.pdbx_description
1 polymer ?
#
loop_
_entity_poly.entity_id
_entity_poly.type
_entity_poly.pdbx_seq_one_letter_code
_entity_poly.pdbx_strand_id
1 'polypeptide(L)' 'MTNYEKLLQDQMKDPQFAKAYLDARLERLLIEFLENLKEKISQNEPKEALLSTIDSMQEQIYSLQF' A
#
# COMPACT_ATOMS: atom_id res chain seq x y z
N MET A 1 17.15 -7.50 16.03
CA MET A 1 15.98 -6.61 16.00
C MET A 1 16.39 -5.22 16.48
N THR A 2 16.01 -4.19 15.74
CA THR A 2 16.35 -2.81 16.13
C THR A 2 15.40 -2.31 17.22
N ASN A 3 15.82 -1.26 17.93
CA ASN A 3 14.96 -0.63 18.94
C ASN A 3 13.68 -0.08 18.33
N TYR A 4 13.76 0.40 17.09
CA TYR A 4 12.61 0.91 16.36
C TYR A 4 11.58 -0.19 16.08
N GLU A 5 12.05 -1.35 15.62
CA GLU A 5 11.18 -2.49 15.33
C GLU A 5 10.48 -2.99 16.59
N LYS A 6 11.20 -3.05 17.70
CA LYS A 6 10.63 -3.48 18.97
C LYS A 6 9.56 -2.50 19.45
N LEU A 7 9.82 -1.21 19.35
CA LEU A 7 8.87 -0.18 19.74
C LEU A 7 7.61 -0.26 18.88
N LEU A 8 7.78 -0.44 17.58
CA LEU A 8 6.66 -0.56 16.65
C LEU A 8 5.80 -1.78 16.97
N GLN A 9 6.44 -2.92 17.27
CA GLN A 9 5.71 -4.13 17.64
C GLN A 9 4.89 -3.94 18.92
N ASP A 10 5.46 -3.24 19.91
CA ASP A 10 4.75 -2.95 21.15
C ASP A 10 3.56 -2.04 20.92
N GLN A 11 3.70 -1.05 20.05
CA GLN A 11 2.61 -0.12 19.71
C GLN A 11 1.51 -0.82 18.91
N MET A 12 1.87 -1.79 18.08
CA MET A 12 0.90 -2.54 17.28
C MET A 12 -0.02 -3.42 18.11
N LYS A 13 0.29 -3.62 19.38
CA LYS A 13 -0.61 -4.33 20.31
C LYS A 13 -1.81 -3.49 20.69
N ASP A 14 -1.74 -2.17 20.54
CA ASP A 14 -2.87 -1.26 20.76
C ASP A 14 -3.74 -1.29 19.50
N PRO A 15 -5.03 -1.70 19.60
CA PRO A 15 -5.90 -1.78 18.42
C PRO A 15 -6.10 -0.45 17.71
N GLN A 16 -6.15 0.66 18.46
CA GLN A 16 -6.32 1.98 17.85
C GLN A 16 -5.09 2.39 17.05
N PHE A 17 -3.91 2.13 17.62
CA PHE A 17 -2.66 2.43 16.92
C PHE A 17 -2.51 1.55 15.68
N ALA A 18 -2.80 0.26 15.79
CA ALA A 18 -2.71 -0.67 14.67
C ALA A 18 -3.62 -0.24 13.52
N LYS A 19 -4.83 0.18 13.82
CA LYS A 19 -5.78 0.66 12.81
C LYS A 19 -5.26 1.92 12.13
N ALA A 20 -4.79 2.89 12.90
CA ALA A 20 -4.25 4.15 12.37
C ALA A 20 -3.03 3.88 11.47
N TYR A 21 -2.16 2.96 11.88
CA TYR A 21 -0.99 2.58 11.10
C TYR A 21 -1.39 1.95 9.76
N LEU A 22 -2.36 1.03 9.78
CA LEU A 22 -2.83 0.38 8.56
C LEU A 22 -3.54 1.36 7.63
N ASP A 23 -4.33 2.27 8.17
CA ASP A 23 -5.01 3.32 7.39
C ASP A 23 -4.00 4.22 6.70
N ALA A 24 -2.97 4.66 7.41
CA ALA A 24 -1.91 5.51 6.84
C ALA A 24 -1.13 4.77 5.75
N ARG A 25 -0.85 3.49 5.98
CA ARG A 25 -0.16 2.66 5.00
C ARG A 25 -0.99 2.46 3.73
N LEU A 26 -2.28 2.23 3.90
CA LEU A 26 -3.21 2.08 2.78
C LEU A 26 -3.30 3.37 1.97
N GLU A 27 -3.41 4.52 2.62
CA GLU A 27 -3.41 5.82 1.94
C GLU A 27 -2.15 6.01 1.11
N ARG A 28 -0.99 5.68 1.65
CA ARG A 28 0.28 5.80 0.93
C ARG A 28 0.31 4.90 -0.30
N LEU A 29 -0.16 3.66 -0.16
CA LEU A 29 -0.23 2.73 -1.27
C LEU A 29 -1.15 3.23 -2.37
N LEU A 30 -2.29 3.81 -2.00
CA LEU A 30 -3.22 4.37 -2.98
C LEU A 30 -2.62 5.56 -3.72
N ILE A 31 -1.92 6.44 -3.02
CA ILE A 31 -1.25 7.59 -3.65
C ILE A 31 -0.18 7.10 -4.62
N GLU A 32 0.66 6.18 -4.21
CA GLU A 32 1.72 5.64 -5.06
C GLU A 32 1.13 4.93 -6.29
N PHE A 33 0.06 4.19 -6.09
CA PHE A 33 -0.63 3.51 -7.18
C PHE A 33 -1.19 4.50 -8.20
N LEU A 34 -1.84 5.56 -7.73
CA LEU A 34 -2.41 6.56 -8.61
C LEU A 34 -1.33 7.32 -9.39
N GLU A 35 -0.23 7.66 -8.73
CA GLU A 35 0.90 8.31 -9.40
C GLU A 35 1.52 7.41 -10.46
N ASN A 36 1.72 6.15 -10.14
CA ASN A 36 2.27 5.17 -11.06
C ASN A 36 1.35 4.97 -12.27
N LEU A 37 0.06 4.83 -12.02
CA LEU A 37 -0.93 4.66 -13.08
C LEU A 37 -0.99 5.89 -13.99
N LYS A 38 -0.97 7.07 -13.39
CA LYS A 38 -0.97 8.33 -14.11
C LYS A 38 0.25 8.46 -15.02
N GLU A 39 1.42 8.07 -14.53
CA GLU A 39 2.65 8.07 -15.31
C GLU A 39 2.55 7.12 -16.50
N LYS A 40 2.05 5.92 -16.28
CA LYS A 40 1.89 4.92 -17.35
C LYS A 40 0.91 5.39 -18.41
N ILE A 41 -0.17 6.02 -18.03
CA ILE A 41 -1.13 6.59 -18.98
C ILE A 41 -0.47 7.72 -19.78
N SER A 42 0.32 8.57 -19.13
CA SER A 42 1.05 9.67 -19.78
C SER A 42 2.05 9.16 -20.81
N GLN A 43 2.62 7.98 -20.58
CA GLN A 43 3.57 7.35 -21.49
C GLN A 43 2.89 6.51 -22.58
N ASN A 44 1.58 6.50 -22.62
CA ASN A 44 0.79 5.71 -23.59
C ASN A 44 1.12 4.22 -23.52
N GLU A 45 1.31 3.68 -22.32
CA GLU A 45 1.54 2.26 -22.16
C GLU A 45 0.30 1.45 -22.56
N PRO A 46 0.50 0.21 -23.03
CA PRO A 46 -0.64 -0.59 -23.50
C PRO A 46 -1.60 -0.94 -22.37
N LYS A 47 -2.83 -1.21 -22.73
CA LYS A 47 -3.91 -1.54 -21.79
C LYS A 47 -3.52 -2.70 -20.86
N GLU A 48 -2.83 -3.69 -21.38
CA GLU A 48 -2.40 -4.86 -20.63
C GLU A 48 -1.45 -4.48 -19.49
N ALA A 49 -0.58 -3.49 -19.72
CA ALA A 49 0.32 -3.00 -18.67
C ALA A 49 -0.47 -2.29 -17.56
N LEU A 50 -1.48 -1.52 -17.94
CA LEU A 50 -2.34 -0.85 -16.97
C LEU A 50 -3.15 -1.86 -16.15
N LEU A 51 -3.70 -2.86 -16.78
CA LEU A 51 -4.44 -3.92 -16.12
C LEU A 51 -3.55 -4.70 -15.15
N SER A 52 -2.33 -5.00 -15.55
CA SER A 52 -1.36 -5.68 -14.68
C SER A 52 -1.06 -4.86 -13.43
N THR A 53 -0.91 -3.54 -13.57
CA THR A 53 -0.69 -2.64 -12.44
C THR A 53 -1.89 -2.65 -11.49
N ILE A 54 -3.10 -2.63 -12.02
CA ILE A 54 -4.33 -2.67 -11.23
C ILE A 54 -4.45 -4.01 -10.49
N ASP A 55 -4.18 -5.11 -11.16
CA ASP A 55 -4.22 -6.45 -10.55
C ASP A 55 -3.23 -6.57 -9.39
N SER A 56 -2.02 -6.08 -9.60
CA SER A 56 -0.99 -6.07 -8.56
C SER A 56 -1.43 -5.26 -7.35
N MET A 57 -2.04 -4.12 -7.57
CA MET A 57 -2.55 -3.29 -6.48
C MET A 57 -3.70 -3.97 -5.73
N GLN A 58 -4.58 -4.63 -6.44
CA GLN A 58 -5.66 -5.39 -5.81
C GLN A 58 -5.12 -6.48 -4.89
N GLU A 59 -4.09 -7.19 -5.32
CA GLU A 59 -3.45 -8.22 -4.51
C GLU A 59 -2.85 -7.63 -3.24
N GLN A 60 -2.20 -6.48 -3.34
CA GLN A 60 -1.64 -5.80 -2.18
C GLN A 60 -2.70 -5.36 -1.19
N ILE A 61 -3.82 -4.86 -1.68
CA ILE A 61 -4.94 -4.44 -0.83
C ILE A 61 -5.52 -5.65 -0.10
N TYR A 62 -5.73 -6.76 -0.80
CA TYR A 62 -6.23 -7.98 -0.17
C TYR A 62 -5.27 -8.49 0.90
N SER A 63 -3.98 -8.42 0.67
CA SER A 63 -2.95 -8.79 1.65
C SER A 63 -3.04 -7.97 2.93
N LEU A 64 -3.43 -6.70 2.83
CA LEU A 64 -3.53 -5.81 3.99
C LEU A 64 -4.76 -6.07 4.85
N GLN A 65 -5.74 -6.80 4.34
CA GLN A 65 -6.98 -7.07 5.06
C GLN A 65 -6.87 -8.25 6.04
N PHE A 66 -5.75 -8.93 6.05
CA PHE A 66 -5.56 -10.12 6.90
C PHE A 66 -4.38 -10.02 7.83
#